data_0ee0d10da262bbe104a37b772b954506
#
_entry.id   0ee0d10da262bbe104a37b772b954506
#
_cell.length_a   1.000
_cell.length_b   1.000
_cell.length_c   1.000
_cell.angle_alpha   90.00
_cell.angle_beta   90.00
_cell.angle_gamma   90.00
#
_symmetry.space_group_name_H-M   'P 1'
#
loop_
_entity.id
_entity.type
_entity.pdbx_description
1 polymer ?
#
loop_
_entity_poly.entity_id
_entity_poly.type
_entity_poly.pdbx_seq_one_letter_code
_entity_poly.pdbx_strand_id
1 'polypeptide(L)'
;MSGWLLAQADARRLPLADRCVQCVVTSPPYWGSLRDYGCDGQLGIERHPRDYIASLRSVFAELRRVIRPDGVAWLNLRDTYAASGKGGGGIAGKRGSWDTVKHRRGYRQPPRGYKYKDLALVSFAAAEAIRQDGWTLRATIVWRKPTATEPMRVDRPSLSHEYLFQFGATRHSSVTNPGEAWWGHSVWDITPASDAAHPAAMPGELARRCVACSSNRGDLILDPFNGSGTTGDVARQLDRRYVGFDLSRDYLGLAVDRIGSALTPRSKLDAGPAVVPLPGQLSLFAEDKAS
;
A
#
# COMPACT_ATOMS: atom_id res chain seq x y z
N MET A 1 7.70 11.89 -20.94
CA MET A 1 7.13 10.54 -21.17
C MET A 1 6.84 9.91 -19.80
N SER A 2 5.64 9.40 -19.54
CA SER A 2 5.29 8.73 -18.29
C SER A 2 5.74 7.27 -18.36
N GLY A 3 7.00 7.00 -17.96
CA GLY A 3 7.51 5.63 -17.88
C GLY A 3 7.03 4.93 -16.61
N TRP A 4 6.88 3.60 -16.66
CA TRP A 4 6.62 2.77 -15.50
C TRP A 4 7.44 1.49 -15.53
N LEU A 5 7.71 0.94 -14.36
CA LEU A 5 8.45 -0.30 -14.17
C LEU A 5 7.79 -1.14 -13.07
N LEU A 6 7.69 -2.44 -13.29
CA LEU A 6 7.31 -3.40 -12.28
C LEU A 6 8.39 -4.45 -12.13
N ALA A 7 8.72 -4.82 -10.88
CA ALA A 7 9.68 -5.86 -10.62
C ALA A 7 9.36 -6.66 -9.35
N GLN A 8 9.79 -7.91 -9.33
CA GLN A 8 9.70 -8.74 -8.13
C GLN A 8 10.82 -8.36 -7.17
N ALA A 9 10.46 -7.82 -5.99
CA ALA A 9 11.43 -7.49 -4.94
C ALA A 9 10.79 -7.50 -3.56
N ASP A 10 11.63 -7.65 -2.54
CA ASP A 10 11.24 -7.46 -1.15
C ASP A 10 11.26 -5.97 -0.82
N ALA A 11 10.15 -5.45 -0.26
CA ALA A 11 10.02 -4.06 0.15
C ALA A 11 11.08 -3.60 1.18
N ARG A 12 11.74 -4.53 1.85
CA ARG A 12 12.83 -4.28 2.80
C ARG A 12 14.18 -4.05 2.13
N ARG A 13 14.28 -4.32 0.81
CA ARG A 13 15.50 -4.14 0.01
C ARG A 13 15.15 -3.84 -1.45
N LEU A 14 14.97 -2.57 -1.74
CA LEU A 14 14.54 -2.11 -3.05
C LEU A 14 15.73 -1.88 -3.98
N PRO A 15 15.68 -2.34 -5.24
CA PRO A 15 16.74 -2.10 -6.22
C PRO A 15 16.60 -0.70 -6.83
N LEU A 16 16.60 0.31 -5.98
CA LEU A 16 16.50 1.72 -6.36
C LEU A 16 17.72 2.50 -5.83
N ALA A 17 18.09 3.53 -6.56
CA ALA A 17 19.08 4.51 -6.09
C ALA A 17 18.54 5.29 -4.88
N ASP A 18 19.45 5.83 -4.08
CA ASP A 18 19.12 6.71 -2.97
C ASP A 18 18.42 7.97 -3.48
N ARG A 19 17.45 8.46 -2.72
CA ARG A 19 16.80 9.78 -2.91
C ARG A 19 16.25 10.02 -4.32
N CYS A 20 15.71 8.98 -4.96
CA CYS A 20 15.14 9.08 -6.32
C CYS A 20 13.61 9.16 -6.36
N VAL A 21 12.91 8.80 -5.26
CA VAL A 21 11.44 8.74 -5.17
C VAL A 21 10.88 10.00 -4.56
N GLN A 22 9.87 10.62 -5.18
CA GLN A 22 9.17 11.78 -4.63
C GLN A 22 8.02 11.39 -3.71
N CYS A 23 7.23 10.40 -4.10
CA CYS A 23 6.06 10.02 -3.33
C CYS A 23 5.95 8.50 -3.26
N VAL A 24 5.67 8.00 -2.06
CA VAL A 24 5.30 6.60 -1.81
C VAL A 24 3.82 6.56 -1.44
N VAL A 25 3.05 5.68 -2.09
CA VAL A 25 1.66 5.40 -1.71
C VAL A 25 1.50 3.91 -1.59
N THR A 26 1.21 3.41 -0.40
CA THR A 26 1.26 1.97 -0.16
C THR A 26 0.26 1.47 0.87
N SER A 27 -0.18 0.22 0.67
CA SER A 27 -1.06 -0.53 1.55
C SER A 27 -0.47 -1.94 1.74
N PRO A 28 0.44 -2.15 2.71
CA PRO A 28 1.02 -3.46 2.96
C PRO A 28 -0.04 -4.46 3.43
N PRO A 29 0.23 -5.77 3.36
CA PRO A 29 -0.64 -6.76 3.98
C PRO A 29 -0.85 -6.45 5.47
N TYR A 30 -2.13 -6.37 5.91
CA TYR A 30 -2.44 -5.99 7.30
C TYR A 30 -2.22 -7.16 8.25
N TRP A 31 -1.69 -6.87 9.43
CA TRP A 31 -1.59 -7.84 10.50
C TRP A 31 -2.96 -8.40 10.87
N GLY A 32 -3.03 -9.70 11.12
CA GLY A 32 -4.26 -10.37 11.52
C GLY A 32 -5.27 -10.59 10.39
N SER A 33 -5.03 -10.12 9.17
CA SER A 33 -5.81 -10.50 7.99
C SER A 33 -5.60 -11.98 7.66
N LEU A 34 -4.44 -12.52 8.05
CA LEU A 34 -4.02 -13.91 7.89
C LEU A 34 -4.15 -14.41 6.44
N ARG A 35 -4.12 -13.47 5.50
CA ARG A 35 -4.13 -13.80 4.09
C ARG A 35 -2.75 -14.30 3.71
N ASP A 36 -2.68 -15.55 3.29
CA ASP A 36 -1.47 -16.16 2.78
C ASP A 36 -1.42 -15.94 1.27
N TYR A 37 -0.45 -15.15 0.84
CA TYR A 37 -0.20 -14.88 -0.59
C TYR A 37 0.75 -15.93 -1.20
N GLY A 38 1.20 -16.91 -0.41
CA GLY A 38 2.11 -17.97 -0.87
C GLY A 38 3.53 -17.50 -1.16
N CYS A 39 3.93 -16.36 -0.61
CA CYS A 39 5.26 -15.79 -0.83
C CYS A 39 6.09 -15.86 0.45
N ASP A 40 7.30 -16.39 0.35
CA ASP A 40 8.23 -16.36 1.47
C ASP A 40 8.58 -14.92 1.84
N GLY A 41 8.59 -14.65 3.15
CA GLY A 41 8.90 -13.31 3.67
C GLY A 41 7.77 -12.29 3.61
N GLN A 42 6.54 -12.70 3.23
CA GLN A 42 5.38 -11.80 3.26
C GLN A 42 5.11 -11.25 4.67
N LEU A 43 4.61 -10.02 4.73
CA LEU A 43 4.12 -9.37 5.94
C LEU A 43 2.65 -9.74 6.22
N GLY A 44 2.20 -9.51 7.47
CA GLY A 44 0.80 -9.68 7.88
C GLY A 44 0.45 -11.06 8.44
N ILE A 45 1.40 -11.99 8.43
CA ILE A 45 1.24 -13.36 8.96
C ILE A 45 1.99 -13.58 10.28
N GLU A 46 2.66 -12.56 10.79
CA GLU A 46 3.40 -12.61 12.04
C GLU A 46 2.46 -12.95 13.19
N ARG A 47 2.94 -13.79 14.12
CA ARG A 47 2.13 -14.23 15.26
C ARG A 47 1.82 -13.09 16.24
N HIS A 48 2.72 -12.12 16.36
CA HIS A 48 2.59 -11.01 17.30
C HIS A 48 2.62 -9.66 16.57
N PRO A 49 1.76 -8.68 16.96
CA PRO A 49 1.74 -7.35 16.31
C PRO A 49 3.09 -6.65 16.34
N ARG A 50 3.88 -6.79 17.41
CA ARG A 50 5.23 -6.20 17.51
C ARG A 50 6.17 -6.68 16.39
N ASP A 51 6.06 -7.96 16.00
CA ASP A 51 6.92 -8.55 14.98
C ASP A 51 6.54 -7.99 13.60
N TYR A 52 5.23 -7.80 13.37
CA TYR A 52 4.72 -7.08 12.19
C TYR A 52 5.19 -5.62 12.15
N ILE A 53 5.13 -4.90 13.30
CA ILE A 53 5.62 -3.53 13.39
C ILE A 53 7.12 -3.48 13.10
N ALA A 54 7.91 -4.43 13.61
CA ALA A 54 9.34 -4.52 13.31
C ALA A 54 9.60 -4.73 11.81
N SER A 55 8.80 -5.57 11.15
CA SER A 55 8.86 -5.78 9.70
C SER A 55 8.54 -4.48 8.93
N LEU A 56 7.50 -3.75 9.32
CA LEU A 56 7.16 -2.44 8.73
C LEU A 56 8.26 -1.40 8.95
N ARG A 57 8.87 -1.35 10.13
CA ARG A 57 10.02 -0.47 10.39
C ARG A 57 11.17 -0.74 9.43
N SER A 58 11.45 -2.01 9.14
CA SER A 58 12.49 -2.38 8.17
C SER A 58 12.16 -1.89 6.76
N VAL A 59 10.89 -1.98 6.35
CA VAL A 59 10.42 -1.40 5.09
C VAL A 59 10.59 0.12 5.09
N PHE A 60 10.17 0.81 6.16
CA PHE A 60 10.26 2.26 6.23
C PHE A 60 11.70 2.76 6.35
N ALA A 61 12.63 1.98 6.91
CA ALA A 61 14.06 2.26 6.86
C ALA A 61 14.58 2.26 5.41
N GLU A 62 14.15 1.29 4.60
CA GLU A 62 14.50 1.23 3.18
C GLU A 62 13.84 2.34 2.38
N LEU A 63 12.56 2.64 2.64
CA LEU A 63 11.88 3.78 2.03
C LEU A 63 12.59 5.10 2.33
N ARG A 64 13.15 5.27 3.55
CA ARG A 64 13.91 6.45 3.92
C ARG A 64 15.21 6.62 3.11
N ARG A 65 15.80 5.53 2.66
CA ARG A 65 16.98 5.56 1.78
C ARG A 65 16.60 6.06 0.38
N VAL A 66 15.52 5.55 -0.18
CA VAL A 66 15.15 5.81 -1.58
C VAL A 66 14.34 7.08 -1.78
N ILE A 67 13.67 7.59 -0.74
CA ILE A 67 12.85 8.79 -0.84
C ILE A 67 13.70 10.05 -0.84
N ARG A 68 13.27 11.07 -1.57
CA ARG A 68 13.90 12.40 -1.58
C ARG A 68 13.75 13.08 -0.22
N PRO A 69 14.63 14.02 0.15
CA PRO A 69 14.52 14.75 1.41
C PRO A 69 13.21 15.55 1.55
N ASP A 70 12.62 15.97 0.44
CA ASP A 70 11.34 16.66 0.36
C ASP A 70 10.16 15.71 0.08
N GLY A 71 10.42 14.41 -0.03
CA GLY A 71 9.44 13.40 -0.38
C GLY A 71 8.46 13.07 0.74
N VAL A 72 7.36 12.42 0.35
CA VAL A 72 6.23 12.06 1.21
C VAL A 72 5.89 10.59 1.05
N ALA A 73 5.64 9.90 2.16
CA ALA A 73 5.13 8.52 2.16
C ALA A 73 3.73 8.47 2.78
N TRP A 74 2.81 7.81 2.08
CA TRP A 74 1.46 7.52 2.52
C TRP A 74 1.32 6.05 2.84
N LEU A 75 0.96 5.74 4.09
CA LEU A 75 0.75 4.39 4.59
C LEU A 75 -0.72 4.17 4.91
N ASN A 76 -1.40 3.32 4.15
CA ASN A 76 -2.74 2.89 4.48
C ASN A 76 -2.68 1.64 5.36
N LEU A 77 -3.31 1.70 6.52
CA LEU A 77 -3.45 0.59 7.45
C LEU A 77 -4.86 0.52 8.03
N ARG A 78 -5.28 -0.70 8.29
CA ARG A 78 -6.48 -1.01 9.05
C ARG A 78 -6.11 -1.66 10.37
N ASP A 79 -6.84 -1.31 11.42
CA ASP A 79 -6.71 -2.01 12.68
C ASP A 79 -7.48 -3.34 12.69
N THR A 80 -7.18 -4.19 13.65
CA THR A 80 -7.76 -5.52 13.78
C THR A 80 -7.88 -5.92 15.25
N TYR A 81 -8.59 -7.02 15.49
CA TYR A 81 -8.80 -7.55 16.84
C TYR A 81 -7.91 -8.75 17.10
N ALA A 82 -7.30 -8.79 18.28
CA ALA A 82 -6.54 -9.93 18.76
C ALA A 82 -7.50 -11.10 19.07
N ALA A 83 -7.39 -12.21 18.35
CA ALA A 83 -8.20 -13.41 18.51
C ALA A 83 -9.71 -13.15 18.55
N SER A 84 -10.33 -12.90 17.42
CA SER A 84 -11.76 -12.54 17.32
C SER A 84 -12.74 -13.75 17.27
N GLY A 85 -12.35 -14.94 17.73
CA GLY A 85 -13.18 -16.14 17.86
C GLY A 85 -13.79 -16.69 16.57
N LYS A 86 -14.03 -17.98 16.48
CA LYS A 86 -14.40 -18.74 15.28
C LYS A 86 -13.50 -18.40 14.10
N GLY A 87 -12.30 -18.94 14.12
CA GLY A 87 -11.34 -18.89 13.01
C GLY A 87 -12.00 -19.28 11.70
N GLY A 88 -12.37 -18.30 10.96
CA GLY A 88 -13.14 -18.44 9.74
C GLY A 88 -13.68 -17.09 9.34
N GLY A 89 -12.82 -16.11 9.06
CA GLY A 89 -13.18 -14.92 8.29
C GLY A 89 -13.35 -15.24 6.81
N GLY A 90 -13.74 -16.46 6.46
CA GLY A 90 -14.27 -16.78 5.16
C GLY A 90 -15.69 -16.24 5.09
N ILE A 91 -16.03 -15.52 4.04
CA ILE A 91 -17.40 -15.22 3.68
C ILE A 91 -18.11 -16.58 3.54
N ALA A 92 -18.93 -16.92 4.53
CA ALA A 92 -19.77 -18.11 4.45
C ALA A 92 -20.69 -17.92 3.24
N GLY A 93 -20.54 -18.75 2.20
CA GLY A 93 -21.55 -18.87 1.18
C GLY A 93 -21.14 -18.91 -0.30
N LYS A 94 -19.87 -18.82 -0.66
CA LYS A 94 -19.48 -19.08 -2.07
C LYS A 94 -18.47 -20.22 -2.16
N ARG A 95 -19.01 -21.42 -2.40
CA ARG A 95 -18.25 -22.53 -3.02
C ARG A 95 -17.88 -22.09 -4.44
N GLY A 96 -16.60 -21.85 -4.70
CA GLY A 96 -16.12 -21.57 -6.04
C GLY A 96 -14.76 -20.90 -6.00
N SER A 97 -13.73 -21.57 -6.44
CA SER A 97 -12.39 -21.10 -6.84
C SER A 97 -11.46 -20.48 -5.78
N TRP A 98 -11.61 -20.75 -4.50
CA TRP A 98 -10.75 -20.26 -3.41
C TRP A 98 -9.65 -21.23 -2.98
N ASP A 99 -9.38 -22.27 -3.76
CA ASP A 99 -8.42 -23.33 -3.37
C ASP A 99 -6.95 -22.93 -3.52
N THR A 100 -6.65 -21.75 -4.04
CA THR A 100 -5.27 -21.32 -4.25
C THR A 100 -4.70 -20.45 -3.12
N VAL A 101 -5.54 -19.84 -2.30
CA VAL A 101 -5.08 -19.08 -1.14
C VAL A 101 -5.32 -19.91 0.12
N LYS A 102 -4.28 -20.53 0.64
CA LYS A 102 -4.32 -21.27 1.91
C LYS A 102 -4.62 -20.29 3.05
N HIS A 103 -5.89 -20.10 3.37
CA HIS A 103 -6.31 -19.30 4.50
C HIS A 103 -5.83 -19.98 5.79
N ARG A 104 -4.78 -19.49 6.41
CA ARG A 104 -4.45 -19.90 7.75
C ARG A 104 -5.63 -19.56 8.66
N ARG A 105 -6.09 -20.54 9.45
CA ARG A 105 -7.14 -20.30 10.45
C ARG A 105 -6.67 -19.20 11.37
N GLY A 106 -7.51 -18.19 11.60
CA GLY A 106 -7.22 -17.07 12.49
C GLY A 106 -6.67 -17.51 13.83
N TYR A 107 -5.92 -16.67 14.51
CA TYR A 107 -5.38 -16.98 15.83
C TYR A 107 -6.52 -17.37 16.78
N ARG A 108 -6.51 -18.62 17.25
CA ARG A 108 -7.48 -19.09 18.25
C ARG A 108 -7.19 -18.50 19.63
N GLN A 109 -5.93 -18.17 19.87
CA GLN A 109 -5.44 -17.58 21.11
C GLN A 109 -4.87 -16.20 20.84
N PRO A 110 -5.15 -15.20 21.69
CA PRO A 110 -4.56 -13.89 21.55
C PRO A 110 -3.04 -13.98 21.74
N PRO A 111 -2.26 -13.12 21.08
CA PRO A 111 -0.84 -12.99 21.34
C PRO A 111 -0.59 -12.60 22.80
N ARG A 112 0.59 -12.92 23.33
CA ARG A 112 0.97 -12.55 24.70
C ARG A 112 0.80 -11.03 24.91
N GLY A 113 0.11 -10.64 25.98
CA GLY A 113 -0.16 -9.25 26.34
C GLY A 113 -1.49 -8.70 25.78
N TYR A 114 -2.20 -9.48 24.96
CA TYR A 114 -3.55 -9.14 24.48
C TYR A 114 -4.60 -10.06 25.11
N LYS A 115 -5.79 -9.51 25.30
CA LYS A 115 -6.98 -10.28 25.68
C LYS A 115 -7.76 -10.69 24.44
N TYR A 116 -8.62 -11.66 24.60
CA TYR A 116 -9.56 -12.06 23.58
C TYR A 116 -10.48 -10.88 23.20
N LYS A 117 -10.56 -10.56 21.90
CA LYS A 117 -11.32 -9.43 21.34
C LYS A 117 -10.73 -8.02 21.64
N ASP A 118 -9.53 -7.89 22.16
CA ASP A 118 -8.87 -6.59 22.22
C ASP A 118 -8.71 -6.00 20.82
N LEU A 119 -8.99 -4.72 20.67
CA LEU A 119 -8.55 -3.95 19.50
C LEU A 119 -7.03 -3.80 19.60
N ALA A 120 -6.30 -4.25 18.56
CA ALA A 120 -4.86 -4.41 18.67
C ALA A 120 -4.07 -3.10 18.55
N LEU A 121 -4.70 -2.03 18.05
CA LEU A 121 -4.13 -0.70 17.80
C LEU A 121 -2.84 -0.72 16.95
N VAL A 122 -2.73 -1.71 16.08
CA VAL A 122 -1.53 -1.96 15.26
C VAL A 122 -1.23 -0.78 14.34
N SER A 123 -2.27 -0.14 13.80
CA SER A 123 -2.11 0.99 12.88
C SER A 123 -1.39 2.16 13.54
N PHE A 124 -1.81 2.56 14.75
CA PHE A 124 -1.18 3.65 15.48
C PHE A 124 0.18 3.27 16.08
N ALA A 125 0.31 2.04 16.57
CA ALA A 125 1.59 1.54 17.07
C ALA A 125 2.66 1.50 15.97
N ALA A 126 2.28 1.11 14.76
CA ALA A 126 3.18 1.16 13.60
C ALA A 126 3.54 2.60 13.22
N ALA A 127 2.55 3.49 13.15
CA ALA A 127 2.79 4.90 12.83
C ALA A 127 3.72 5.57 13.86
N GLU A 128 3.53 5.30 15.15
CA GLU A 128 4.40 5.81 16.22
C GLU A 128 5.82 5.26 16.11
N ALA A 129 5.97 3.96 15.86
CA ALA A 129 7.28 3.34 15.71
C ALA A 129 8.06 3.92 14.51
N ILE A 130 7.38 4.12 13.37
CA ILE A 130 7.96 4.75 12.18
C ILE A 130 8.37 6.21 12.48
N ARG A 131 7.53 6.96 13.21
CA ARG A 131 7.85 8.32 13.65
C ARG A 131 9.12 8.36 14.52
N GLN A 132 9.26 7.40 15.45
CA GLN A 132 10.44 7.27 16.31
C GLN A 132 11.72 6.95 15.52
N ASP A 133 11.60 6.29 14.36
CA ASP A 133 12.72 6.03 13.43
C ASP A 133 13.10 7.27 12.60
N GLY A 134 12.54 8.43 12.94
CA GLY A 134 12.93 9.74 12.40
C GLY A 134 12.10 10.23 11.21
N TRP A 135 10.98 9.58 10.89
CA TRP A 135 9.99 10.15 9.99
C TRP A 135 9.16 11.24 10.69
N THR A 136 8.71 12.24 9.93
CA THR A 136 7.80 13.26 10.43
C THR A 136 6.36 12.86 10.16
N LEU A 137 5.62 12.37 11.16
CA LEU A 137 4.18 12.11 11.02
C LEU A 137 3.43 13.44 10.92
N ARG A 138 2.91 13.77 9.74
CA ARG A 138 2.28 15.06 9.41
C ARG A 138 0.78 15.07 9.60
N ALA A 139 0.13 13.97 9.24
CA ALA A 139 -1.32 13.84 9.33
C ALA A 139 -1.75 12.38 9.48
N THR A 140 -2.90 12.21 10.10
CA THR A 140 -3.68 10.97 10.08
C THR A 140 -5.02 11.28 9.44
N ILE A 141 -5.32 10.60 8.34
CA ILE A 141 -6.59 10.70 7.63
C ILE A 141 -7.42 9.46 7.96
N VAL A 142 -8.68 9.67 8.27
CA VAL A 142 -9.67 8.59 8.38
C VAL A 142 -10.30 8.38 7.00
N TRP A 143 -9.99 7.27 6.36
CA TRP A 143 -10.72 6.85 5.17
C TRP A 143 -12.03 6.17 5.61
N ARG A 144 -13.13 6.90 5.59
CA ARG A 144 -14.46 6.38 5.88
C ARG A 144 -15.02 5.67 4.65
N LYS A 145 -15.54 4.45 4.88
CA LYS A 145 -16.19 3.63 3.87
C LYS A 145 -17.71 3.83 3.99
N PRO A 146 -18.36 4.57 3.08
CA PRO A 146 -19.81 4.86 3.19
C PRO A 146 -20.68 3.62 3.18
N THR A 147 -20.22 2.56 2.52
CA THR A 147 -20.90 1.27 2.50
C THR A 147 -20.22 0.31 3.48
N ALA A 148 -21.01 -0.34 4.34
CA ALA A 148 -20.50 -1.32 5.29
C ALA A 148 -19.85 -2.49 4.55
N THR A 149 -18.56 -2.71 4.81
CA THR A 149 -17.79 -3.80 4.19
C THR A 149 -17.69 -5.04 5.08
N GLU A 150 -18.17 -4.94 6.32
CA GLU A 150 -18.13 -6.04 7.29
C GLU A 150 -19.53 -6.39 7.80
N PRO A 151 -19.75 -7.67 8.09
CA PRO A 151 -20.98 -8.08 8.77
C PRO A 151 -21.13 -7.36 10.12
N MET A 152 -22.35 -6.98 10.45
CA MET A 152 -22.67 -6.40 11.75
C MET A 152 -22.28 -7.36 12.88
N ARG A 153 -21.66 -6.83 13.92
CA ARG A 153 -21.29 -7.59 15.12
C ARG A 153 -22.29 -7.33 16.24
N VAL A 154 -22.47 -8.32 17.11
CA VAL A 154 -23.43 -8.23 18.24
C VAL A 154 -22.82 -7.47 19.42
N ASP A 155 -21.49 -7.48 19.53
CA ASP A 155 -20.76 -7.05 20.72
C ASP A 155 -19.95 -5.76 20.52
N ARG A 156 -19.93 -5.21 19.31
CA ARG A 156 -19.23 -3.96 18.98
C ARG A 156 -19.64 -3.43 17.61
N PRO A 157 -19.46 -2.13 17.34
CA PRO A 157 -19.57 -1.58 15.99
C PRO A 157 -18.57 -2.24 15.03
N SER A 158 -18.99 -2.43 13.78
CA SER A 158 -18.08 -2.89 12.72
C SER A 158 -17.11 -1.80 12.31
N LEU A 159 -15.88 -2.18 11.96
CA LEU A 159 -14.89 -1.22 11.46
C LEU A 159 -15.29 -0.77 10.05
N SER A 160 -15.77 0.47 9.94
CA SER A 160 -16.22 1.10 8.68
C SER A 160 -15.19 2.08 8.13
N HIS A 161 -13.97 2.05 8.64
CA HIS A 161 -12.90 2.95 8.22
C HIS A 161 -11.53 2.26 8.25
N GLU A 162 -10.58 2.92 7.61
CA GLU A 162 -9.15 2.64 7.69
C GLU A 162 -8.40 3.95 7.96
N TYR A 163 -7.12 3.84 8.27
CA TYR A 163 -6.26 4.99 8.52
C TYR A 163 -5.26 5.16 7.40
N LEU A 164 -5.03 6.40 7.03
CA LEU A 164 -4.00 6.79 6.08
C LEU A 164 -3.06 7.77 6.80
N PHE A 165 -1.82 7.34 6.98
CA PHE A 165 -0.79 8.12 7.67
C PHE A 165 0.09 8.83 6.65
N GLN A 166 0.27 10.14 6.81
CA GLN A 166 1.16 10.96 6.00
C GLN A 166 2.49 11.17 6.72
N PHE A 167 3.55 10.63 6.15
CA PHE A 167 4.89 10.79 6.64
C PHE A 167 5.71 11.67 5.69
N GLY A 168 6.37 12.69 6.25
CA GLY A 168 7.40 13.43 5.55
C GLY A 168 8.77 12.82 5.79
N ALA A 169 9.61 12.74 4.77
CA ALA A 169 11.00 12.32 4.92
C ALA A 169 11.77 13.26 5.86
N THR A 170 11.44 14.54 5.82
CA THR A 170 11.90 15.59 6.74
C THR A 170 10.77 16.53 7.10
N ARG A 171 11.04 17.50 7.99
CA ARG A 171 10.08 18.59 8.30
C ARG A 171 9.75 19.48 7.10
N HIS A 172 10.55 19.44 6.03
CA HIS A 172 10.40 20.24 4.80
C HIS A 172 9.78 19.46 3.64
N SER A 173 9.13 18.34 3.92
CA SER A 173 8.50 17.54 2.88
C SER A 173 7.42 18.32 2.13
N SER A 174 7.45 18.21 0.82
CA SER A 174 6.61 18.98 -0.11
C SER A 174 5.21 18.37 -0.20
N VAL A 175 4.24 19.07 0.36
CA VAL A 175 2.81 18.77 0.20
C VAL A 175 2.13 20.04 -0.24
N THR A 176 1.40 19.94 -1.35
CA THR A 176 0.75 21.09 -1.97
C THR A 176 -0.77 20.92 -1.94
N ASN A 177 -1.48 21.98 -1.59
CA ASN A 177 -2.94 21.99 -1.72
C ASN A 177 -3.30 21.92 -3.21
N PRO A 178 -4.00 20.86 -3.66
CA PRO A 178 -4.38 20.71 -5.06
C PRO A 178 -5.58 21.58 -5.46
N GLY A 179 -6.11 22.41 -4.56
CA GLY A 179 -7.29 23.24 -4.80
C GLY A 179 -8.62 22.47 -4.71
N GLU A 180 -8.61 21.25 -4.22
CA GLU A 180 -9.82 20.42 -4.11
C GLU A 180 -10.43 20.46 -2.70
N ALA A 181 -11.77 20.40 -2.61
CA ALA A 181 -12.51 20.53 -1.34
C ALA A 181 -12.11 19.49 -0.28
N TRP A 182 -11.75 18.27 -0.68
CA TRP A 182 -11.34 17.22 0.26
C TRP A 182 -10.05 17.55 1.03
N TRP A 183 -9.21 18.48 0.52
CA TRP A 183 -7.95 18.86 1.15
C TRP A 183 -8.13 19.47 2.55
N GLY A 184 -9.23 20.18 2.77
CA GLY A 184 -9.53 20.81 4.06
C GLY A 184 -9.99 19.84 5.17
N HIS A 185 -10.09 18.53 4.88
CA HIS A 185 -10.68 17.56 5.79
C HIS A 185 -9.74 16.38 6.07
N SER A 186 -9.73 15.93 7.34
CA SER A 186 -9.01 14.72 7.77
C SER A 186 -9.86 13.46 7.75
N VAL A 187 -11.11 13.56 7.31
CA VAL A 187 -12.00 12.42 7.08
C VAL A 187 -12.37 12.41 5.60
N TRP A 188 -11.99 11.34 4.91
CA TRP A 188 -12.25 11.19 3.49
C TRP A 188 -13.28 10.09 3.24
N ASP A 189 -14.40 10.45 2.65
CA ASP A 189 -15.43 9.52 2.21
C ASP A 189 -15.05 9.00 0.83
N ILE A 190 -14.63 7.73 0.78
CA ILE A 190 -14.25 7.09 -0.48
C ILE A 190 -14.86 5.69 -0.50
N THR A 191 -15.61 5.40 -1.55
CA THR A 191 -16.18 4.07 -1.76
C THR A 191 -15.07 3.04 -1.97
N PRO A 192 -15.09 1.90 -1.27
CA PRO A 192 -14.15 0.81 -1.50
C PRO A 192 -14.16 0.36 -2.97
N ALA A 193 -13.02 -0.03 -3.49
CA ALA A 193 -12.96 -0.63 -4.81
C ALA A 193 -13.74 -1.96 -4.83
N SER A 194 -14.56 -2.16 -5.85
CA SER A 194 -15.22 -3.42 -6.15
C SER A 194 -14.41 -4.17 -7.21
N ASP A 195 -13.32 -4.78 -6.82
CA ASP A 195 -12.50 -5.57 -7.73
C ASP A 195 -12.67 -7.05 -7.42
N ALA A 196 -13.26 -7.81 -8.34
CA ALA A 196 -13.47 -9.25 -8.18
C ALA A 196 -12.14 -10.02 -8.13
N ALA A 197 -11.11 -9.52 -8.79
CA ALA A 197 -9.78 -10.13 -8.84
C ALA A 197 -8.94 -9.80 -7.59
N HIS A 198 -9.22 -8.66 -6.92
CA HIS A 198 -8.48 -8.24 -5.73
C HIS A 198 -9.42 -7.60 -4.68
N PRO A 199 -10.10 -8.41 -3.84
CA PRO A 199 -11.16 -7.94 -2.93
C PRO A 199 -10.69 -6.97 -1.82
N ALA A 200 -9.41 -6.63 -1.76
CA ALA A 200 -8.82 -5.68 -0.82
C ALA A 200 -7.97 -4.61 -1.54
N ALA A 201 -8.26 -4.33 -2.81
CA ALA A 201 -7.56 -3.29 -3.55
C ALA A 201 -7.84 -1.91 -2.94
N MET A 202 -6.79 -1.09 -2.84
CA MET A 202 -6.93 0.33 -2.49
C MET A 202 -7.73 1.03 -3.60
N PRO A 203 -8.72 1.88 -3.25
CA PRO A 203 -9.44 2.64 -4.27
C PRO A 203 -8.53 3.60 -5.05
N GLY A 204 -8.75 3.71 -6.35
CA GLY A 204 -8.01 4.67 -7.19
C GLY A 204 -8.10 6.11 -6.69
N GLU A 205 -9.27 6.53 -6.19
CA GLU A 205 -9.46 7.87 -5.63
C GLU A 205 -8.60 8.13 -4.39
N LEU A 206 -8.36 7.12 -3.54
CA LEU A 206 -7.44 7.25 -2.39
C LEU A 206 -6.00 7.49 -2.88
N ALA A 207 -5.53 6.67 -3.82
CA ALA A 207 -4.22 6.85 -4.43
C ALA A 207 -4.10 8.20 -5.15
N ARG A 208 -5.16 8.63 -5.87
CA ARG A 208 -5.19 9.90 -6.59
C ARG A 208 -4.96 11.10 -5.66
N ARG A 209 -5.65 11.14 -4.53
CA ARG A 209 -5.48 12.21 -3.54
C ARG A 209 -4.05 12.26 -3.01
N CYS A 210 -3.48 11.10 -2.66
CA CYS A 210 -2.11 11.03 -2.16
C CYS A 210 -1.08 11.51 -3.20
N VAL A 211 -1.18 11.02 -4.43
CA VAL A 211 -0.26 11.37 -5.52
C VAL A 211 -0.40 12.85 -5.90
N ALA A 212 -1.63 13.37 -6.02
CA ALA A 212 -1.89 14.73 -6.45
C ALA A 212 -1.32 15.79 -5.51
N CYS A 213 -1.41 15.55 -4.18
CA CYS A 213 -0.93 16.52 -3.19
C CYS A 213 0.56 16.40 -2.86
N SER A 214 1.23 15.31 -3.26
CA SER A 214 2.61 14.99 -2.81
C SER A 214 3.61 14.87 -3.95
N SER A 215 3.21 15.19 -5.18
CA SER A 215 4.08 15.10 -6.35
C SER A 215 3.65 16.03 -7.47
N ASN A 216 4.60 16.34 -8.37
CA ASN A 216 4.38 17.06 -9.61
C ASN A 216 4.43 16.11 -10.81
N ARG A 217 4.01 16.60 -11.99
CA ARG A 217 4.16 15.87 -13.27
C ARG A 217 5.62 15.49 -13.50
N GLY A 218 5.87 14.25 -13.91
CA GLY A 218 7.20 13.71 -14.14
C GLY A 218 7.92 13.17 -12.89
N ASP A 219 7.43 13.44 -11.67
CA ASP A 219 7.98 12.86 -10.45
C ASP A 219 7.83 11.34 -10.41
N LEU A 220 8.71 10.65 -9.69
CA LEU A 220 8.68 9.22 -9.50
C LEU A 220 7.84 8.84 -8.28
N ILE A 221 6.82 8.03 -8.53
CA ILE A 221 5.94 7.43 -7.51
C ILE A 221 6.35 5.97 -7.29
N LEU A 222 6.36 5.54 -6.03
CA LEU A 222 6.70 4.17 -5.63
C LEU A 222 5.54 3.53 -4.87
N ASP A 223 5.27 2.26 -5.18
CA ASP A 223 4.52 1.35 -4.30
C ASP A 223 5.31 0.06 -4.08
N PRO A 224 5.87 -0.17 -2.87
CA PRO A 224 6.66 -1.35 -2.56
C PRO A 224 5.79 -2.61 -2.27
N PHE A 225 4.46 -2.46 -2.25
CA PHE A 225 3.46 -3.53 -2.15
C PHE A 225 2.43 -3.35 -3.27
N ASN A 226 2.91 -3.38 -4.49
CA ASN A 226 2.20 -2.98 -5.71
C ASN A 226 0.83 -3.65 -5.89
N GLY A 227 0.67 -4.89 -5.47
CA GLY A 227 -0.55 -5.65 -5.69
C GLY A 227 -0.98 -5.62 -7.16
N SER A 228 -2.25 -5.33 -7.39
CA SER A 228 -2.83 -5.22 -8.74
C SER A 228 -2.57 -3.89 -9.46
N GLY A 229 -1.69 -3.02 -8.95
CA GLY A 229 -1.19 -1.85 -9.67
C GLY A 229 -2.06 -0.58 -9.61
N THR A 230 -2.94 -0.43 -8.63
CA THR A 230 -3.82 0.75 -8.51
C THR A 230 -3.03 2.07 -8.43
N THR A 231 -1.97 2.11 -7.62
CA THR A 231 -1.11 3.29 -7.50
C THR A 231 -0.43 3.63 -8.82
N GLY A 232 0.00 2.61 -9.57
CA GLY A 232 0.65 2.79 -10.87
C GLY A 232 -0.27 3.31 -11.95
N ASP A 233 -1.49 2.79 -12.02
CA ASP A 233 -2.54 3.28 -12.92
C ASP A 233 -2.82 4.77 -12.67
N VAL A 234 -3.03 5.15 -11.41
CA VAL A 234 -3.26 6.55 -11.01
C VAL A 234 -2.05 7.44 -11.30
N ALA A 235 -0.84 6.99 -11.00
CA ALA A 235 0.38 7.77 -11.26
C ALA A 235 0.49 8.12 -12.75
N ARG A 236 0.18 7.18 -13.64
CA ARG A 236 0.17 7.40 -15.08
C ARG A 236 -0.92 8.34 -15.54
N GLN A 237 -2.14 8.19 -15.03
CA GLN A 237 -3.25 9.11 -15.33
C GLN A 237 -2.91 10.56 -14.98
N LEU A 238 -2.07 10.75 -13.97
CA LEU A 238 -1.61 12.06 -13.50
C LEU A 238 -0.28 12.52 -14.15
N ASP A 239 0.23 11.83 -15.17
CA ASP A 239 1.51 12.11 -15.82
C ASP A 239 2.74 12.02 -14.90
N ARG A 240 2.74 11.07 -13.96
CA ARG A 240 3.89 10.73 -13.12
C ARG A 240 4.58 9.49 -13.65
N ARG A 241 5.88 9.34 -13.33
CA ARG A 241 6.60 8.07 -13.52
C ARG A 241 6.24 7.15 -12.37
N TYR A 242 6.32 5.85 -12.59
CA TYR A 242 5.95 4.88 -11.58
C TYR A 242 6.93 3.73 -11.48
N VAL A 243 7.16 3.26 -10.25
CA VAL A 243 7.82 1.98 -9.98
C VAL A 243 7.03 1.22 -8.93
N GLY A 244 6.73 -0.05 -9.23
CA GLY A 244 6.00 -0.94 -8.33
C GLY A 244 6.79 -2.22 -8.06
N PHE A 245 6.81 -2.65 -6.81
CA PHE A 245 7.40 -3.91 -6.40
C PHE A 245 6.39 -4.80 -5.70
N ASP A 246 6.48 -6.09 -5.91
CA ASP A 246 5.70 -7.10 -5.20
C ASP A 246 6.51 -8.39 -5.09
N LEU A 247 6.22 -9.21 -4.07
CA LEU A 247 6.77 -10.56 -3.95
C LEU A 247 6.07 -11.54 -4.89
N SER A 248 4.79 -11.29 -5.23
CA SER A 248 3.98 -12.14 -6.07
C SER A 248 4.09 -11.76 -7.54
N ARG A 249 4.56 -12.70 -8.36
CA ARG A 249 4.56 -12.55 -9.83
C ARG A 249 3.15 -12.46 -10.41
N ASP A 250 2.20 -13.16 -9.81
CA ASP A 250 0.81 -13.17 -10.30
C ASP A 250 0.18 -11.77 -10.16
N TYR A 251 0.44 -11.08 -9.04
CA TYR A 251 -0.01 -9.69 -8.86
C TYR A 251 0.70 -8.74 -9.82
N LEU A 252 1.98 -8.92 -10.07
CA LEU A 252 2.69 -8.11 -11.07
C LEU A 252 2.12 -8.32 -12.47
N GLY A 253 1.68 -9.54 -12.84
CA GLY A 253 0.97 -9.81 -14.08
C GLY A 253 -0.33 -9.02 -14.19
N LEU A 254 -1.18 -9.05 -13.15
CA LEU A 254 -2.41 -8.25 -13.10
C LEU A 254 -2.14 -6.74 -13.19
N ALA A 255 -1.06 -6.28 -12.58
CA ALA A 255 -0.67 -4.88 -12.61
C ALA A 255 -0.19 -4.43 -14.00
N VAL A 256 0.50 -5.28 -14.75
CA VAL A 256 0.87 -5.01 -16.16
C VAL A 256 -0.38 -4.72 -16.98
N ASP A 257 -1.40 -5.55 -16.88
CA ASP A 257 -2.66 -5.37 -17.61
C ASP A 257 -3.37 -4.07 -17.22
N ARG A 258 -3.47 -3.78 -15.91
CA ARG A 258 -4.11 -2.58 -15.40
C ARG A 258 -3.38 -1.31 -15.84
N ILE A 259 -2.09 -1.23 -15.57
CA ILE A 259 -1.27 -0.03 -15.86
C ILE A 259 -1.11 0.15 -17.38
N GLY A 260 -1.00 -0.94 -18.13
CA GLY A 260 -0.93 -0.92 -19.60
C GLY A 260 -2.21 -0.47 -20.26
N SER A 261 -3.38 -0.90 -19.75
CA SER A 261 -4.69 -0.55 -20.31
C SER A 261 -5.10 0.90 -20.08
N ALA A 262 -4.53 1.59 -19.09
CA ALA A 262 -4.72 3.03 -18.88
C ALA A 262 -4.26 3.90 -20.08
N LEU A 263 -3.73 3.29 -21.12
CA LEU A 263 -3.27 3.91 -22.37
C LEU A 263 -4.25 3.78 -23.53
N THR A 264 -5.51 4.02 -23.36
CA THR A 264 -6.38 4.26 -24.53
C THR A 264 -6.56 5.75 -24.76
N PRO A 265 -6.43 6.31 -25.96
CA PRO A 265 -5.55 5.96 -27.08
C PRO A 265 -4.49 7.03 -27.33
N ARG A 266 -3.31 6.90 -26.84
CA ARG A 266 -2.17 7.69 -27.31
C ARG A 266 -1.12 6.75 -27.90
N SER A 267 -1.12 6.64 -29.22
CA SER A 267 -0.17 5.98 -30.10
C SER A 267 0.39 4.60 -29.66
N LYS A 268 0.37 3.65 -30.58
CA LYS A 268 0.88 2.28 -30.50
C LYS A 268 2.38 2.14 -30.20
N LEU A 269 3.04 3.18 -29.67
CA LEU A 269 4.51 3.23 -29.48
C LEU A 269 4.98 3.11 -28.04
N ASP A 270 4.07 3.08 -27.05
CA ASP A 270 4.43 2.97 -25.64
C ASP A 270 4.02 1.63 -25.03
N ALA A 271 4.44 0.53 -25.63
CA ALA A 271 4.41 -0.75 -24.95
C ALA A 271 5.42 -0.69 -23.80
N GLY A 272 4.95 -0.50 -22.58
CA GLY A 272 5.79 -0.51 -21.38
C GLY A 272 6.50 -1.86 -21.24
N PRO A 273 7.63 -1.90 -20.54
CA PRO A 273 8.37 -3.14 -20.35
C PRO A 273 7.55 -4.15 -19.55
N ALA A 274 7.60 -5.38 -19.96
CA ALA A 274 7.10 -6.52 -19.20
C ALA A 274 7.78 -6.59 -17.82
N VAL A 275 7.23 -7.39 -16.91
CA VAL A 275 7.85 -7.70 -15.62
C VAL A 275 9.30 -8.12 -15.83
N VAL A 276 10.24 -7.36 -15.28
CA VAL A 276 11.67 -7.66 -15.43
C VAL A 276 12.13 -8.51 -14.23
N PRO A 277 12.72 -9.69 -14.45
CA PRO A 277 13.44 -10.41 -13.39
C PRO A 277 14.75 -9.70 -13.09
N LEU A 278 15.00 -9.40 -11.80
CA LEU A 278 16.27 -8.80 -11.37
C LEU A 278 17.44 -9.80 -11.46
N PRO A 279 18.64 -9.37 -11.94
CA PRO A 279 19.57 -8.61 -11.11
C PRO A 279 20.25 -7.44 -11.86
N GLY A 280 20.36 -6.30 -11.21
CA GLY A 280 21.46 -5.37 -11.46
C GLY A 280 21.23 -4.23 -12.44
N GLN A 281 20.05 -3.98 -13.01
CA GLN A 281 19.85 -2.91 -13.99
C GLN A 281 18.63 -2.04 -13.70
N LEU A 282 18.79 -1.07 -12.82
CA LEU A 282 17.87 0.08 -12.71
C LEU A 282 18.61 1.41 -12.95
N SER A 283 19.47 1.46 -13.96
CA SER A 283 20.04 2.71 -14.49
C SER A 283 19.06 3.48 -15.40
N LEU A 284 17.89 2.91 -15.70
CA LEU A 284 16.93 3.48 -16.65
C LEU A 284 16.31 4.83 -16.24
N PHE A 285 16.50 5.27 -15.01
CA PHE A 285 16.01 6.56 -14.52
C PHE A 285 17.11 7.56 -14.17
N ALA A 286 18.38 7.24 -14.43
CA ALA A 286 19.53 8.11 -14.10
C ALA A 286 19.96 9.04 -15.24
N GLU A 287 19.46 8.88 -16.46
CA GLU A 287 20.06 9.53 -17.66
C GLU A 287 19.25 10.70 -18.27
N ASP A 288 18.29 11.29 -17.59
CA ASP A 288 17.65 12.52 -18.09
C ASP A 288 18.12 13.79 -17.34
N LYS A 289 19.45 13.91 -17.14
CA LYS A 289 20.09 15.19 -16.78
C LYS A 289 21.16 15.57 -17.76
N ALA A 290 20.81 15.75 -19.02
CA ALA A 290 21.62 16.51 -19.96
C ALA A 290 20.82 16.81 -21.23
N SER A 291 20.14 17.95 -21.26
CA SER A 291 20.02 18.87 -22.41
C SER A 291 19.13 20.04 -21.99
#